data_8288c948bd1085a0bdc6b3833e65b420
#
_entry.id   8288c948bd1085a0bdc6b3833e65b420
#
_cell.length_a   1.000
_cell.length_b   1.000
_cell.length_c   1.000
_cell.angle_alpha   90.00
_cell.angle_beta   90.00
_cell.angle_gamma   90.00
#
_symmetry.space_group_name_H-M   'P 1'
#
loop_
_entity.id
_entity.type
_entity.pdbx_description
1 polymer ?
#
loop_
_entity_poly.entity_id
_entity_poly.type
_entity_poly.pdbx_seq_one_letter_code
_entity_poly.pdbx_strand_id
1 'polypeptide(L)'
;MVLSIPNNSNRSSIKNFGSIGETNFVAPDLVHIQKESYDWLLNDGIKELFDEISPIDDSSGERFEVRFIDHEIREPIRSEEDCRKEEVTYSAPLYVTVELKILSTQEVKQQVLFMGDIPKMTNYGTFIINGAERVIVSQLVRSPGAYFQSNSDPASGRKLCDAKIIPYRGAWIETVSYTHLTLPTTLQ
;
A
#
# COMPACT_ATOMS: atom_id res chain seq x y z
N MET A 1 8.25 43.37 -31.91
CA MET A 1 9.67 43.40 -31.53
C MET A 1 10.10 41.93 -31.43
N VAL A 2 10.74 41.41 -32.49
CA VAL A 2 11.10 39.97 -32.58
C VAL A 2 12.51 39.85 -32.01
N LEU A 3 12.59 39.11 -30.89
CA LEU A 3 13.89 38.78 -30.29
C LEU A 3 14.57 37.70 -31.13
N SER A 4 15.63 38.07 -31.84
CA SER A 4 16.51 37.17 -32.56
C SER A 4 17.35 36.37 -31.56
N ILE A 5 17.19 35.05 -31.55
CA ILE A 5 18.01 34.09 -30.79
C ILE A 5 19.40 34.04 -31.45
N PRO A 6 20.51 34.17 -30.70
CA PRO A 6 21.84 34.10 -31.28
C PRO A 6 22.14 32.66 -31.76
N ASN A 7 22.54 32.54 -33.02
CA ASN A 7 23.01 31.31 -33.63
C ASN A 7 24.32 30.87 -32.95
N ASN A 8 24.25 29.89 -32.07
CA ASN A 8 25.40 29.29 -31.43
C ASN A 8 25.95 28.17 -32.35
N SER A 9 26.97 28.52 -33.16
CA SER A 9 27.58 27.67 -34.19
C SER A 9 28.48 26.54 -33.66
N ASN A 10 28.39 26.17 -32.38
CA ASN A 10 29.12 25.04 -31.79
C ASN A 10 28.18 23.87 -31.36
N ARG A 11 27.19 23.53 -32.18
CA ARG A 11 26.52 22.26 -32.05
C ARG A 11 27.41 21.16 -32.59
N SER A 12 28.03 20.40 -31.75
CA SER A 12 28.60 19.10 -32.10
C SER A 12 27.56 18.35 -32.96
N SER A 13 27.94 18.00 -34.19
CA SER A 13 27.03 17.26 -35.08
C SER A 13 26.60 15.96 -34.42
N ILE A 14 25.32 15.84 -34.10
CA ILE A 14 24.74 14.60 -33.63
C ILE A 14 24.87 13.58 -34.76
N LYS A 15 25.72 12.58 -34.58
CA LYS A 15 25.85 11.48 -35.55
C LYS A 15 24.75 10.47 -35.25
N ASN A 16 23.79 10.34 -36.17
CA ASN A 16 22.81 9.25 -36.13
C ASN A 16 23.46 7.96 -36.64
N PHE A 17 23.61 6.98 -35.77
CA PHE A 17 24.20 5.66 -36.07
C PHE A 17 23.14 4.59 -36.45
N GLY A 18 22.09 4.96 -37.08
CA GLY A 18 21.08 4.06 -37.62
C GLY A 18 19.78 4.78 -37.94
N SER A 19 19.12 4.39 -39.02
CA SER A 19 17.72 4.72 -39.24
C SER A 19 16.90 3.71 -38.45
N ILE A 20 16.52 4.07 -37.21
CA ILE A 20 15.44 3.38 -36.54
C ILE A 20 14.20 3.78 -37.32
N GLY A 21 13.71 2.87 -38.19
CA GLY A 21 12.38 3.02 -38.78
C GLY A 21 11.40 3.33 -37.65
N GLU A 22 10.30 4.01 -37.96
CA GLU A 22 9.25 4.42 -37.02
C GLU A 22 8.68 3.22 -36.22
N THR A 23 9.50 2.67 -35.35
CA THR A 23 9.01 1.82 -34.28
C THR A 23 8.51 2.76 -33.23
N ASN A 24 7.20 2.86 -33.07
CA ASN A 24 6.55 3.53 -31.94
C ASN A 24 6.91 2.77 -30.64
N PHE A 25 8.17 2.79 -30.29
CA PHE A 25 8.64 2.24 -29.03
C PHE A 25 8.35 3.29 -27.95
N VAL A 26 7.19 3.18 -27.33
CA VAL A 26 6.89 3.94 -26.13
C VAL A 26 7.71 3.30 -25.01
N ALA A 27 8.68 4.05 -24.48
CA ALA A 27 9.42 3.58 -23.32
C ALA A 27 8.44 3.30 -22.16
N PRO A 28 8.52 2.12 -21.52
CA PRO A 28 7.64 1.82 -20.39
C PRO A 28 7.90 2.81 -19.25
N ASP A 29 6.82 3.27 -18.61
CA ASP A 29 6.92 4.08 -17.40
C ASP A 29 7.38 3.18 -16.23
N LEU A 30 8.63 3.35 -15.81
CA LEU A 30 9.24 2.53 -14.76
C LEU A 30 8.65 2.78 -13.36
N VAL A 31 7.94 3.89 -13.17
CA VAL A 31 7.27 4.25 -11.91
C VAL A 31 5.75 4.01 -11.93
N HIS A 32 5.26 3.38 -12.99
CA HIS A 32 3.83 3.12 -13.17
C HIS A 32 3.24 2.31 -11.99
N ILE A 33 3.95 1.26 -11.56
CA ILE A 33 3.51 0.38 -10.47
C ILE A 33 3.30 1.16 -9.16
N GLN A 34 4.21 2.07 -8.83
CA GLN A 34 4.11 2.88 -7.61
C GLN A 34 2.94 3.86 -7.70
N LYS A 35 2.77 4.53 -8.84
CA LYS A 35 1.67 5.46 -9.06
C LYS A 35 0.32 4.76 -9.02
N GLU A 36 0.17 3.67 -9.76
CA GLU A 36 -1.06 2.88 -9.80
C GLU A 36 -1.45 2.35 -8.42
N SER A 37 -0.47 1.84 -7.65
CA SER A 37 -0.71 1.38 -6.29
C SER A 37 -1.15 2.51 -5.35
N TYR A 38 -0.58 3.71 -5.52
CA TYR A 38 -0.96 4.87 -4.72
C TYR A 38 -2.35 5.40 -5.10
N ASP A 39 -2.65 5.46 -6.39
CA ASP A 39 -3.96 5.87 -6.88
C ASP A 39 -5.06 4.90 -6.42
N TRP A 40 -4.78 3.59 -6.46
CA TRP A 40 -5.66 2.58 -5.89
C TRP A 40 -5.88 2.80 -4.40
N LEU A 41 -4.82 3.08 -3.62
CA LEU A 41 -4.94 3.34 -2.19
C LEU A 41 -5.89 4.50 -1.90
N LEU A 42 -5.78 5.60 -2.66
CA LEU A 42 -6.59 6.80 -2.44
C LEU A 42 -8.05 6.62 -2.86
N ASN A 43 -8.31 5.88 -3.93
CA ASN A 43 -9.65 5.74 -4.50
C ASN A 43 -10.44 4.58 -3.88
N ASP A 44 -9.78 3.42 -3.74
CA ASP A 44 -10.44 2.16 -3.36
C ASP A 44 -9.93 1.63 -2.01
N GLY A 45 -8.62 1.65 -1.77
CA GLY A 45 -8.03 1.01 -0.59
C GLY A 45 -8.48 1.60 0.74
N ILE A 46 -8.66 2.92 0.82
CA ILE A 46 -9.18 3.57 2.03
C ILE A 46 -10.65 3.20 2.26
N LYS A 47 -11.43 3.09 1.20
CA LYS A 47 -12.82 2.64 1.26
C LYS A 47 -12.93 1.21 1.77
N GLU A 48 -12.17 0.29 1.17
CA GLU A 48 -12.12 -1.10 1.60
C GLU A 48 -11.72 -1.23 3.07
N LEU A 49 -10.75 -0.41 3.52
CA LEU A 49 -10.33 -0.38 4.91
C LEU A 49 -11.47 0.06 5.84
N PHE A 50 -12.20 1.10 5.48
CA PHE A 50 -13.32 1.59 6.28
C PHE A 50 -14.49 0.62 6.30
N ASP A 51 -14.77 -0.06 5.20
CA ASP A 51 -15.80 -1.10 5.11
C ASP A 51 -15.44 -2.33 5.94
N GLU A 52 -14.15 -2.73 5.98
CA GLU A 52 -13.67 -3.84 6.79
C GLU A 52 -13.77 -3.56 8.31
N ILE A 53 -13.49 -2.31 8.71
CA ILE A 53 -13.50 -1.91 10.12
C ILE A 53 -14.91 -1.57 10.61
N SER A 54 -15.79 -1.11 9.72
CA SER A 54 -17.17 -0.73 10.07
C SER A 54 -18.10 -1.95 10.10
N PRO A 55 -19.02 -2.03 11.08
CA PRO A 55 -19.24 -1.14 12.20
C PRO A 55 -18.28 -1.40 13.37
N ILE A 56 -18.00 -0.35 14.16
CA ILE A 56 -17.32 -0.46 15.44
C ILE A 56 -18.37 -0.38 16.53
N ASP A 57 -18.57 -1.49 17.25
CA ASP A 57 -19.53 -1.58 18.32
C ASP A 57 -18.88 -1.35 19.68
N ASP A 58 -19.69 -0.91 20.64
CA ASP A 58 -19.29 -0.87 22.05
C ASP A 58 -19.02 -2.29 22.58
N SER A 59 -18.24 -2.40 23.64
CA SER A 59 -17.91 -3.69 24.29
C SER A 59 -19.10 -4.54 24.68
N SER A 60 -20.26 -3.92 24.90
CA SER A 60 -21.54 -4.60 25.16
C SER A 60 -22.38 -4.85 23.90
N GLY A 61 -22.07 -4.15 22.79
CA GLY A 61 -22.84 -4.20 21.55
C GLY A 61 -24.24 -3.55 21.63
N GLU A 62 -24.58 -2.89 22.74
CA GLU A 62 -25.94 -2.43 22.99
C GLU A 62 -26.13 -0.91 22.99
N ARG A 63 -25.05 -0.14 23.06
CA ARG A 63 -25.16 1.32 23.28
C ARG A 63 -24.85 2.15 22.08
N PHE A 64 -23.69 1.90 21.46
CA PHE A 64 -23.15 2.76 20.40
C PHE A 64 -22.65 1.93 19.23
N GLU A 65 -22.92 2.42 18.04
CA GLU A 65 -22.39 1.89 16.79
C GLU A 65 -21.74 3.04 16.02
N VAL A 66 -20.49 2.89 15.63
CA VAL A 66 -19.75 3.89 14.83
C VAL A 66 -19.50 3.33 13.45
N ARG A 67 -19.83 4.10 12.42
CA ARG A 67 -19.58 3.76 11.01
C ARG A 67 -18.83 4.85 10.31
N PHE A 68 -17.91 4.46 9.46
CA PHE A 68 -17.26 5.35 8.51
C PHE A 68 -18.07 5.36 7.22
N ILE A 69 -18.51 6.55 6.77
CA ILE A 69 -19.41 6.66 5.61
C ILE A 69 -18.65 7.08 4.38
N ASP A 70 -17.81 8.11 4.51
CA ASP A 70 -17.10 8.71 3.38
C ASP A 70 -15.79 9.32 3.85
N HIS A 71 -14.85 9.53 2.92
CA HIS A 71 -13.60 10.18 3.19
C HIS A 71 -13.29 11.24 2.13
N GLU A 72 -12.61 12.28 2.55
CA GLU A 72 -12.17 13.38 1.70
C GLU A 72 -10.69 13.66 1.98
N ILE A 73 -9.87 13.61 0.94
CA ILE A 73 -8.48 14.04 1.02
C ILE A 73 -8.40 15.44 0.42
N ARG A 74 -8.05 16.41 1.25
CA ARG A 74 -7.94 17.79 0.81
C ARG A 74 -6.57 18.08 0.20
N GLU A 75 -6.47 19.21 -0.46
CA GLU A 75 -5.20 19.63 -1.04
C GLU A 75 -4.14 19.92 0.04
N PRO A 76 -2.87 19.64 -0.24
CA PRO A 76 -1.76 19.97 0.65
C PRO A 76 -1.70 21.47 0.92
N ILE A 77 -1.38 21.83 2.16
CA ILE A 77 -1.26 23.23 2.59
C ILE A 77 0.02 23.86 2.02
N ARG A 78 1.04 23.04 1.76
CA ARG A 78 2.37 23.48 1.31
C ARG A 78 2.71 22.89 -0.04
N SER A 79 3.53 23.61 -0.80
CA SER A 79 4.07 23.11 -2.07
C SER A 79 5.21 22.09 -1.82
N GLU A 80 5.53 21.29 -2.84
CA GLU A 80 6.65 20.34 -2.76
C GLU A 80 7.98 21.04 -2.47
N GLU A 81 8.21 22.22 -3.10
CA GLU A 81 9.45 22.98 -2.91
C GLU A 81 9.59 23.56 -1.50
N ASP A 82 8.50 24.04 -0.93
CA ASP A 82 8.49 24.56 0.43
C ASP A 82 8.74 23.45 1.43
N CYS A 83 8.14 22.27 1.24
CA CYS A 83 8.39 21.10 2.08
C CYS A 83 9.85 20.65 2.05
N ARG A 84 10.55 20.75 0.91
CA ARG A 84 11.98 20.45 0.83
C ARG A 84 12.83 21.49 1.55
N LYS A 85 12.48 22.78 1.47
CA LYS A 85 13.23 23.87 2.11
C LYS A 85 13.03 23.93 3.62
N GLU A 86 11.81 23.66 4.07
CA GLU A 86 11.44 23.72 5.48
C GLU A 86 11.65 22.40 6.23
N GLU A 87 12.17 21.37 5.54
CA GLU A 87 12.40 20.03 6.10
C GLU A 87 11.13 19.39 6.68
N VAL A 88 9.99 19.61 6.00
CA VAL A 88 8.67 19.08 6.43
C VAL A 88 8.21 17.98 5.46
N THR A 89 7.23 17.21 5.90
CA THR A 89 6.61 16.17 5.06
C THR A 89 5.54 16.79 4.15
N TYR A 90 5.59 16.45 2.85
CA TYR A 90 4.55 16.79 1.90
C TYR A 90 3.36 15.87 2.10
N SER A 91 2.29 16.38 2.73
CA SER A 91 1.12 15.61 3.12
C SER A 91 -0.18 16.33 2.79
N ALA A 92 -1.22 15.55 2.69
CA ALA A 92 -2.58 16.00 2.48
C ALA A 92 -3.46 15.58 3.67
N PRO A 93 -4.29 16.47 4.22
CA PRO A 93 -5.14 16.13 5.36
C PRO A 93 -6.31 15.24 4.93
N LEU A 94 -6.49 14.14 5.67
CA LEU A 94 -7.60 13.21 5.51
C LEU A 94 -8.73 13.59 6.48
N TYR A 95 -9.91 13.84 5.94
CA TYR A 95 -11.15 14.02 6.67
C TYR A 95 -12.08 12.84 6.42
N VAL A 96 -12.74 12.38 7.45
CA VAL A 96 -13.67 11.25 7.38
C VAL A 96 -15.01 11.64 7.95
N THR A 97 -16.07 11.32 7.23
CA THR A 97 -17.45 11.46 7.71
C THR A 97 -17.80 10.23 8.53
N VAL A 98 -17.98 10.44 9.81
CA VAL A 98 -18.31 9.41 10.78
C VAL A 98 -19.76 9.54 11.21
N GLU A 99 -20.44 8.41 11.26
CA GLU A 99 -21.79 8.29 11.79
C GLU A 99 -21.77 7.57 13.14
N LEU A 100 -22.31 8.21 14.15
CA LEU A 100 -22.54 7.63 15.45
C LEU A 100 -24.02 7.35 15.61
N LYS A 101 -24.39 6.08 15.78
CA LYS A 101 -25.74 5.64 16.09
C LYS A 101 -25.85 5.27 17.56
N ILE A 102 -26.76 5.92 18.26
CA ILE A 102 -27.07 5.63 19.66
C ILE A 102 -28.22 4.65 19.68
N LEU A 103 -27.95 3.38 20.01
CA LEU A 103 -28.94 2.30 19.90
C LEU A 103 -30.09 2.46 20.90
N SER A 104 -29.85 3.06 22.07
CA SER A 104 -30.89 3.27 23.10
C SER A 104 -31.94 4.31 22.70
N THR A 105 -31.53 5.38 22.02
CA THR A 105 -32.44 6.48 21.62
C THR A 105 -32.76 6.48 20.12
N GLN A 106 -32.12 5.59 19.34
CA GLN A 106 -32.22 5.55 17.88
C GLN A 106 -31.78 6.87 17.20
N GLU A 107 -30.99 7.66 17.90
CA GLU A 107 -30.44 8.91 17.33
C GLU A 107 -29.23 8.60 16.47
N VAL A 108 -29.15 9.27 15.32
CA VAL A 108 -28.01 9.21 14.39
C VAL A 108 -27.37 10.59 14.32
N LYS A 109 -26.06 10.66 14.60
CA LYS A 109 -25.27 11.88 14.50
C LYS A 109 -24.13 11.67 13.52
N GLN A 110 -24.04 12.59 12.55
CA GLN A 110 -22.94 12.57 11.58
C GLN A 110 -22.03 13.76 11.83
N GLN A 111 -20.72 13.53 11.73
CA GLN A 111 -19.71 14.56 11.88
C GLN A 111 -18.50 14.26 11.01
N VAL A 112 -17.93 15.30 10.40
CA VAL A 112 -16.66 15.22 9.68
C VAL A 112 -15.53 15.41 10.68
N LEU A 113 -14.63 14.42 10.73
CA LEU A 113 -13.48 14.40 11.65
C LEU A 113 -12.19 14.42 10.86
N PHE A 114 -11.21 15.17 11.35
CA PHE A 114 -9.84 15.10 10.89
C PHE A 114 -9.18 13.83 11.45
N MET A 115 -8.75 12.94 10.58
CA MET A 115 -8.11 11.68 10.98
C MET A 115 -6.59 11.77 11.05
N GLY A 116 -6.00 12.60 10.20
CA GLY A 116 -4.55 12.76 10.13
C GLY A 116 -4.08 13.22 8.76
N ASP A 117 -2.78 13.36 8.63
CA ASP A 117 -2.14 13.74 7.38
C ASP A 117 -1.57 12.51 6.66
N ILE A 118 -1.96 12.33 5.40
CA ILE A 118 -1.43 11.26 4.54
C ILE A 118 -0.32 11.85 3.67
N PRO A 119 0.90 11.25 3.63
CA PRO A 119 1.93 11.67 2.71
C PRO A 119 1.44 11.62 1.26
N LYS A 120 1.63 12.71 0.52
CA LYS A 120 1.23 12.79 -0.89
C LYS A 120 2.40 12.44 -1.79
N MET A 121 2.12 11.64 -2.82
CA MET A 121 3.10 11.27 -3.84
C MET A 121 3.31 12.43 -4.82
N THR A 122 4.57 12.65 -5.20
CA THR A 122 4.94 13.60 -6.25
C THR A 122 4.67 13.01 -7.64
N ASN A 123 4.72 13.84 -8.66
CA ASN A 123 4.57 13.39 -10.05
C ASN A 123 5.65 12.39 -10.50
N TYR A 124 6.76 12.32 -9.79
CA TYR A 124 7.87 11.39 -10.07
C TYR A 124 7.71 10.03 -9.37
N GLY A 125 6.64 9.82 -8.59
CA GLY A 125 6.42 8.58 -7.83
C GLY A 125 7.23 8.52 -6.52
N THR A 126 7.62 9.66 -6.00
CA THR A 126 8.40 9.82 -4.76
C THR A 126 7.56 10.44 -3.66
N PHE A 127 8.02 10.33 -2.41
CA PHE A 127 7.45 11.01 -1.24
C PHE A 127 8.49 11.93 -0.64
N ILE A 128 8.06 13.11 -0.17
CA ILE A 128 8.93 14.03 0.57
C ILE A 128 8.61 13.86 2.05
N ILE A 129 9.54 13.27 2.78
CA ILE A 129 9.42 13.02 4.22
C ILE A 129 10.51 13.78 4.96
N ASN A 130 10.12 14.73 5.80
CA ASN A 130 11.05 15.62 6.50
C ASN A 130 12.07 16.27 5.56
N GLY A 131 11.59 16.79 4.43
CA GLY A 131 12.41 17.43 3.40
C GLY A 131 13.21 16.48 2.51
N ALA A 132 13.34 15.21 2.88
CA ALA A 132 14.08 14.21 2.10
C ALA A 132 13.14 13.48 1.13
N GLU A 133 13.55 13.39 -0.13
CA GLU A 133 12.82 12.65 -1.15
C GLU A 133 13.08 11.14 -1.01
N ARG A 134 12.02 10.36 -0.92
CA ARG A 134 12.06 8.91 -0.67
C ARG A 134 11.17 8.16 -1.65
N VAL A 135 11.53 6.92 -1.95
CA VAL A 135 10.77 6.01 -2.81
C VAL A 135 10.38 4.77 -2.02
N ILE A 136 9.15 4.32 -2.20
CA ILE A 136 8.72 3.03 -1.68
C ILE A 136 9.12 1.96 -2.69
N VAL A 137 9.97 1.04 -2.25
CA VAL A 137 10.44 -0.08 -3.10
C VAL A 137 9.47 -1.24 -2.97
N SER A 138 8.98 -1.75 -4.11
CA SER A 138 8.14 -2.93 -4.16
C SER A 138 8.89 -4.15 -3.64
N GLN A 139 8.24 -4.93 -2.76
CA GLN A 139 8.81 -6.15 -2.20
C GLN A 139 8.04 -7.37 -2.68
N LEU A 140 8.78 -8.43 -3.04
CA LEU A 140 8.18 -9.72 -3.35
C LEU A 140 7.93 -10.48 -2.05
N VAL A 141 6.67 -10.81 -1.81
CA VAL A 141 6.25 -11.64 -0.69
C VAL A 141 5.60 -12.92 -1.22
N ARG A 142 5.61 -13.97 -0.40
CA ARG A 142 4.87 -15.20 -0.74
C ARG A 142 3.39 -14.90 -0.84
N SER A 143 2.74 -15.38 -1.89
CA SER A 143 1.30 -15.26 -2.01
C SER A 143 0.58 -16.06 -0.92
N PRO A 144 -0.58 -15.58 -0.43
CA PRO A 144 -1.42 -16.37 0.46
C PRO A 144 -1.84 -17.67 -0.24
N GLY A 145 -1.92 -18.77 0.53
CA GLY A 145 -2.31 -20.05 0.00
C GLY A 145 -1.78 -21.23 0.81
N ALA A 146 -2.06 -22.44 0.34
CA ALA A 146 -1.56 -23.67 0.91
C ALA A 146 -0.41 -24.22 0.06
N TYR A 147 0.73 -24.43 0.70
CA TYR A 147 1.94 -24.96 0.08
C TYR A 147 2.21 -26.33 0.64
N PHE A 148 2.38 -27.30 -0.26
CA PHE A 148 2.67 -28.69 0.11
C PHE A 148 4.06 -29.05 -0.34
N GLN A 149 4.82 -29.68 0.56
CA GLN A 149 6.14 -30.19 0.27
C GLN A 149 6.22 -31.65 0.74
N SER A 150 6.88 -32.50 -0.05
CA SER A 150 7.12 -33.88 0.36
C SER A 150 8.61 -34.15 0.38
N ASN A 151 9.09 -34.63 1.53
CA ASN A 151 10.45 -35.03 1.76
C ASN A 151 10.52 -36.53 2.00
N SER A 152 11.60 -37.20 1.59
CA SER A 152 11.82 -38.60 1.92
C SER A 152 12.72 -38.68 3.18
N ASP A 153 12.25 -39.40 4.19
CA ASP A 153 13.06 -39.66 5.39
C ASP A 153 14.25 -40.56 5.02
N PRO A 154 15.49 -40.11 5.23
CA PRO A 154 16.67 -40.90 4.86
C PRO A 154 16.81 -42.18 5.64
N ALA A 155 16.22 -42.29 6.83
CA ALA A 155 16.35 -43.47 7.68
C ALA A 155 15.30 -44.55 7.38
N SER A 156 14.03 -44.15 7.09
CA SER A 156 12.95 -45.10 6.87
C SER A 156 12.52 -45.23 5.40
N GLY A 157 12.99 -44.33 4.53
CA GLY A 157 12.59 -44.26 3.13
C GLY A 157 11.14 -43.84 2.90
N ARG A 158 10.42 -43.46 3.95
CA ARG A 158 9.02 -43.05 3.87
C ARG A 158 8.91 -41.59 3.40
N LYS A 159 7.85 -41.29 2.67
CA LYS A 159 7.51 -39.94 2.27
C LYS A 159 6.84 -39.21 3.44
N LEU A 160 7.44 -38.11 3.85
CA LEU A 160 6.89 -37.17 4.82
C LEU A 160 6.28 -36.00 4.04
N CYS A 161 5.09 -35.61 4.41
CA CYS A 161 4.40 -34.48 3.79
C CYS A 161 4.28 -33.34 4.80
N ASP A 162 4.70 -32.18 4.36
CA ASP A 162 4.58 -30.93 5.10
C ASP A 162 3.57 -30.04 4.38
N ALA A 163 2.70 -29.42 5.14
CA ALA A 163 1.79 -28.42 4.61
C ALA A 163 1.97 -27.12 5.38
N LYS A 164 2.10 -26.03 4.63
CA LYS A 164 2.23 -24.68 5.15
C LYS A 164 1.10 -23.82 4.62
N ILE A 165 0.25 -23.34 5.50
CA ILE A 165 -0.86 -22.46 5.17
C ILE A 165 -0.42 -21.02 5.51
N ILE A 166 -0.37 -20.18 4.49
CA ILE A 166 -0.02 -18.77 4.60
C ILE A 166 -1.29 -17.97 4.38
N PRO A 167 -1.84 -17.31 5.43
CA PRO A 167 -2.99 -16.44 5.29
C PRO A 167 -2.58 -15.10 4.67
N TYR A 168 -3.54 -14.33 4.17
CA TYR A 168 -3.32 -12.96 3.74
C TYR A 168 -2.86 -12.09 4.91
N ARG A 169 -3.44 -12.31 6.10
CA ARG A 169 -3.10 -11.60 7.34
C ARG A 169 -3.19 -12.57 8.52
N GLY A 170 -2.19 -12.59 9.38
CA GLY A 170 -2.17 -13.40 10.58
C GLY A 170 -1.00 -14.38 10.64
N ALA A 171 -1.05 -15.33 11.59
CA ALA A 171 0.01 -16.31 11.82
C ALA A 171 0.00 -17.44 10.79
N TRP A 172 1.17 -17.95 10.44
CA TRP A 172 1.31 -19.10 9.56
C TRP A 172 1.02 -20.39 10.33
N ILE A 173 0.38 -21.34 9.66
CA ILE A 173 0.12 -22.68 10.20
C ILE A 173 1.00 -23.66 9.44
N GLU A 174 1.84 -24.40 10.17
CA GLU A 174 2.67 -25.46 9.61
C GLU A 174 2.22 -26.80 10.20
N THR A 175 1.97 -27.77 9.33
CA THR A 175 1.62 -29.15 9.69
C THR A 175 2.64 -30.08 9.08
N VAL A 176 3.17 -30.99 9.88
CA VAL A 176 4.19 -31.96 9.46
C VAL A 176 3.72 -33.35 9.80
N SER A 177 3.83 -34.29 8.85
CA SER A 177 3.60 -35.70 9.14
C SER A 177 4.88 -36.35 9.62
N TYR A 178 4.81 -37.04 10.77
CA TYR A 178 5.91 -37.77 11.36
C TYR A 178 5.69 -39.30 11.26
N THR A 179 6.75 -40.06 11.09
CA THR A 179 6.69 -41.52 11.06
C THR A 179 6.46 -42.14 12.45
N HIS A 180 6.85 -41.43 13.52
CA HIS A 180 6.65 -41.79 14.90
C HIS A 180 6.30 -40.57 15.72
N LEU A 181 5.06 -40.46 16.14
CA LEU A 181 4.62 -39.48 17.12
C LEU A 181 4.62 -40.15 18.50
N THR A 182 5.69 -40.03 19.27
CA THR A 182 5.64 -40.24 20.71
C THR A 182 5.12 -38.97 21.36
N LEU A 183 3.81 -38.92 21.61
CA LEU A 183 3.24 -37.88 22.45
C LEU A 183 3.89 -37.98 23.82
N PRO A 184 4.45 -36.92 24.42
CA PRO A 184 4.83 -36.93 25.81
C PRO A 184 3.56 -37.08 26.63
N THR A 185 3.46 -38.19 27.35
CA THR A 185 2.31 -38.57 28.21
C THR A 185 2.33 -37.84 29.55
N THR A 186 2.95 -36.69 29.66
CA THR A 186 2.93 -35.88 30.88
C THR A 186 2.08 -34.64 30.68
N LEU A 187 0.80 -34.77 30.84
CA LEU A 187 -0.05 -33.66 31.29
C LEU A 187 0.35 -33.36 32.75
N GLN A 188 1.06 -32.29 32.97
CA GLN A 188 1.16 -31.62 34.25
C GLN A 188 0.33 -30.36 34.22
#